data_367666aff4d25ea451bbecfd6f48896b
#
_entry.id   367666aff4d25ea451bbecfd6f48896b
#
_cell.length_a   1.000
_cell.length_b   1.000
_cell.length_c   1.000
_cell.angle_alpha   90.00
_cell.angle_beta   90.00
_cell.angle_gamma   90.00
#
_symmetry.space_group_name_H-M   'P 1'
#
loop_
_entity.id
_entity.type
_entity.pdbx_description
1 polymer ?
#
loop_
_entity_poly.entity_id
_entity_poly.type
_entity_poly.pdbx_seq_one_letter_code
_entity_poly.pdbx_strand_id
1 'polypeptide(L)'
;MSITTSYQDLKNIFNYNIRAKDLAEFLVSFDYDQPVKSVKEVMKGKGFTVVGVRKNGDVIGFINIDEINDNGLIKDYMEEINFENEISENEGIMETLNKLKDNDYYFVKILNHYGGIITRSDIKKITFRLWVYGTISIFEILLLDILRLLNHNEKSVNEFLSERRYLKAKEILLMSERVIIPP
;
A
#
# COMPACT_ATOMS: atom_id res chain seq x y z
N MET A 1 24.42 1.92 -27.51
CA MET A 1 23.35 1.01 -27.06
C MET A 1 22.52 1.80 -26.06
N SER A 2 21.34 2.32 -26.44
CA SER A 2 20.45 3.07 -25.52
C SER A 2 19.72 2.02 -24.67
N ILE A 3 19.95 2.05 -23.36
CA ILE A 3 19.19 1.26 -22.39
C ILE A 3 17.87 2.01 -22.21
N THR A 4 16.87 1.64 -22.99
CA THR A 4 15.50 2.14 -22.80
C THR A 4 14.80 1.21 -21.82
N THR A 5 14.38 1.75 -20.68
CA THR A 5 13.54 1.03 -19.72
C THR A 5 12.23 0.69 -20.42
N SER A 6 11.95 -0.60 -20.55
CA SER A 6 10.72 -1.06 -21.20
C SER A 6 9.52 -0.92 -20.25
N TYR A 7 8.31 -0.84 -20.80
CA TYR A 7 7.06 -0.95 -20.03
C TYR A 7 7.07 -2.15 -19.07
N GLN A 8 7.57 -3.30 -19.56
CA GLN A 8 7.62 -4.51 -18.76
C GLN A 8 8.55 -4.39 -17.55
N ASP A 9 9.68 -3.68 -17.69
CA ASP A 9 10.61 -3.45 -16.59
C ASP A 9 9.97 -2.57 -15.51
N LEU A 10 9.27 -1.49 -15.91
CA LEU A 10 8.55 -0.64 -14.98
C LEU A 10 7.41 -1.38 -14.27
N LYS A 11 6.63 -2.16 -15.02
CA LYS A 11 5.58 -3.00 -14.46
C LYS A 11 6.12 -3.98 -13.42
N ASN A 12 7.26 -4.60 -13.72
CA ASN A 12 7.92 -5.51 -12.79
C ASN A 12 8.36 -4.80 -11.51
N ILE A 13 8.94 -3.58 -11.63
CA ILE A 13 9.37 -2.80 -10.47
C ILE A 13 8.19 -2.47 -9.56
N PHE A 14 7.09 -1.97 -10.09
CA PHE A 14 5.97 -1.47 -9.27
C PHE A 14 5.00 -2.57 -8.82
N ASN A 15 4.75 -3.60 -9.63
CA ASN A 15 3.79 -4.64 -9.28
C ASN A 15 4.41 -5.80 -8.48
N TYR A 16 5.71 -6.06 -8.66
CA TYR A 16 6.35 -7.21 -8.02
C TYR A 16 7.29 -6.86 -6.87
N ASN A 17 7.74 -5.62 -6.75
CA ASN A 17 8.66 -5.23 -5.68
C ASN A 17 7.98 -4.55 -4.49
N ILE A 18 6.74 -4.05 -4.63
CA ILE A 18 5.98 -3.50 -3.51
C ILE A 18 4.98 -4.56 -3.05
N ARG A 19 5.15 -5.00 -1.80
CA ARG A 19 4.44 -6.12 -1.19
C ARG A 19 3.68 -5.67 0.06
N ALA A 20 2.85 -6.55 0.60
CA ALA A 20 2.12 -6.30 1.83
C ALA A 20 3.04 -5.87 2.98
N LYS A 21 4.22 -6.51 3.13
CA LYS A 21 5.21 -6.13 4.17
C LYS A 21 5.68 -4.67 4.08
N ASP A 22 5.68 -4.08 2.87
CA ASP A 22 6.14 -2.70 2.67
C ASP A 22 5.08 -1.66 3.07
N LEU A 23 3.83 -2.10 3.23
CA LEU A 23 2.72 -1.31 3.76
C LEU A 23 2.48 -1.57 5.25
N ALA A 24 2.79 -2.77 5.74
CA ALA A 24 2.51 -3.19 7.09
C ALA A 24 3.18 -2.31 8.14
N GLU A 25 2.49 -2.14 9.27
CA GLU A 25 3.07 -1.66 10.52
C GLU A 25 3.39 -2.83 11.43
N PHE A 26 4.30 -2.63 12.38
CA PHE A 26 4.55 -3.65 13.41
C PHE A 26 3.29 -3.89 14.22
N LEU A 27 2.90 -5.14 14.34
CA LEU A 27 1.78 -5.53 15.19
C LEU A 27 2.18 -5.40 16.65
N VAL A 28 1.60 -4.41 17.33
CA VAL A 28 1.75 -4.29 18.78
C VAL A 28 1.03 -5.45 19.44
N SER A 29 1.69 -6.13 20.38
CA SER A 29 1.10 -7.29 21.04
C SER A 29 1.37 -7.28 22.55
N PHE A 30 0.48 -7.93 23.29
CA PHE A 30 0.54 -8.07 24.75
C PHE A 30 0.49 -9.53 25.14
N ASP A 31 1.06 -9.86 26.32
CA ASP A 31 1.04 -11.23 26.81
C ASP A 31 -0.38 -11.63 27.25
N TYR A 32 -0.78 -12.84 26.89
CA TYR A 32 -2.15 -13.36 26.99
C TYR A 32 -2.75 -13.34 28.40
N ASP A 33 -1.92 -13.25 29.43
CA ASP A 33 -2.29 -13.23 30.85
C ASP A 33 -2.34 -11.80 31.44
N GLN A 34 -2.18 -10.76 30.63
CA GLN A 34 -2.28 -9.37 31.09
C GLN A 34 -3.73 -8.97 31.40
N PRO A 35 -3.94 -8.09 32.41
CA PRO A 35 -5.26 -7.55 32.70
C PRO A 35 -5.77 -6.70 31.53
N VAL A 36 -7.00 -6.96 31.09
CA VAL A 36 -7.68 -6.22 30.00
C VAL A 36 -7.65 -4.72 30.24
N LYS A 37 -7.91 -4.26 31.46
CA LYS A 37 -7.97 -2.84 31.80
C LYS A 37 -6.69 -2.11 31.45
N SER A 38 -5.53 -2.68 31.82
CA SER A 38 -4.22 -2.07 31.53
C SER A 38 -3.93 -2.00 30.03
N VAL A 39 -4.27 -3.06 29.30
CA VAL A 39 -4.09 -3.12 27.86
C VAL A 39 -5.01 -2.11 27.15
N LYS A 40 -6.27 -2.04 27.57
CA LYS A 40 -7.26 -1.09 27.03
C LYS A 40 -6.85 0.38 27.25
N GLU A 41 -6.25 0.69 28.41
CA GLU A 41 -5.71 2.03 28.68
C GLU A 41 -4.57 2.39 27.71
N VAL A 42 -3.66 1.45 27.44
CA VAL A 42 -2.58 1.63 26.46
C VAL A 42 -3.14 1.78 25.04
N MET A 43 -4.10 0.92 24.65
CA MET A 43 -4.74 1.00 23.34
C MET A 43 -5.39 2.36 23.13
N LYS A 44 -6.16 2.86 24.10
CA LYS A 44 -6.78 4.20 24.04
C LYS A 44 -5.73 5.30 23.95
N GLY A 45 -4.70 5.24 24.79
CA GLY A 45 -3.65 6.26 24.82
C GLY A 45 -2.80 6.33 23.54
N LYS A 46 -2.70 5.23 22.81
CA LYS A 46 -1.97 5.14 21.54
C LYS A 46 -2.87 5.21 20.30
N GLY A 47 -4.20 5.15 20.46
CA GLY A 47 -5.15 5.11 19.36
C GLY A 47 -5.16 3.77 18.60
N PHE A 48 -4.83 2.66 19.26
CA PHE A 48 -4.90 1.34 18.68
C PHE A 48 -6.32 0.77 18.81
N THR A 49 -6.89 0.34 17.69
CA THR A 49 -8.18 -0.36 17.68
C THR A 49 -8.01 -1.87 17.86
N VAL A 50 -6.91 -2.42 17.35
CA VAL A 50 -6.59 -3.85 17.37
C VAL A 50 -5.14 -4.04 17.82
N VAL A 51 -4.90 -5.04 18.65
CA VAL A 51 -3.56 -5.47 19.09
C VAL A 51 -3.46 -6.98 19.11
N GLY A 52 -2.27 -7.51 18.90
CA GLY A 52 -1.99 -8.95 19.00
C GLY A 52 -1.98 -9.44 20.44
N VAL A 53 -2.37 -10.69 20.62
CA VAL A 53 -2.23 -11.44 21.87
C VAL A 53 -1.16 -12.49 21.66
N ARG A 54 -0.11 -12.46 22.50
CA ARG A 54 1.01 -13.39 22.37
C ARG A 54 1.11 -14.34 23.56
N LYS A 55 1.61 -15.53 23.25
CA LYS A 55 1.94 -16.57 24.23
C LYS A 55 3.30 -17.16 23.88
N ASN A 56 4.18 -17.24 24.84
CA ASN A 56 5.56 -17.75 24.67
C ASN A 56 6.36 -17.03 23.56
N GLY A 57 6.08 -15.73 23.35
CA GLY A 57 6.75 -14.92 22.31
C GLY A 57 6.04 -14.85 20.98
N ASP A 58 5.14 -15.79 20.66
CA ASP A 58 4.39 -15.82 19.41
C ASP A 58 3.00 -15.18 19.56
N VAL A 59 2.58 -14.42 18.55
CA VAL A 59 1.21 -13.91 18.45
C VAL A 59 0.30 -15.07 18.04
N ILE A 60 -0.68 -15.37 18.90
CA ILE A 60 -1.63 -16.48 18.73
C ILE A 60 -3.05 -16.03 18.41
N GLY A 61 -3.32 -14.73 18.52
CA GLY A 61 -4.62 -14.13 18.29
C GLY A 61 -4.56 -12.62 18.44
N PHE A 62 -5.71 -12.00 18.50
CA PHE A 62 -5.85 -10.55 18.67
C PHE A 62 -7.03 -10.20 19.56
N ILE A 63 -7.10 -8.94 19.98
CA ILE A 63 -8.27 -8.33 20.61
C ILE A 63 -8.60 -7.01 19.93
N ASN A 64 -9.90 -6.73 19.84
CA ASN A 64 -10.44 -5.45 19.37
C ASN A 64 -10.89 -4.62 20.57
N ILE A 65 -10.55 -3.33 20.61
CA ILE A 65 -10.86 -2.43 21.73
C ILE A 65 -12.36 -2.29 21.96
N ASP A 66 -13.17 -2.42 20.93
CA ASP A 66 -14.64 -2.29 20.97
C ASP A 66 -15.32 -3.53 21.56
N GLU A 67 -14.62 -4.67 21.60
CA GLU A 67 -15.14 -5.96 22.04
C GLU A 67 -14.71 -6.35 23.46
N ILE A 68 -13.82 -5.56 24.06
CA ILE A 68 -13.31 -5.81 25.42
C ILE A 68 -13.98 -4.91 26.46
N ASN A 69 -14.33 -5.49 27.61
CA ASN A 69 -14.73 -4.72 28.81
C ASN A 69 -13.52 -4.42 29.70
N ASP A 70 -13.73 -3.97 30.95
CA ASP A 70 -12.64 -3.57 31.84
C ASP A 70 -12.22 -4.67 32.83
N ASN A 71 -12.79 -5.88 32.72
CA ASN A 71 -12.57 -6.98 33.67
C ASN A 71 -11.94 -8.20 32.98
N GLY A 72 -11.15 -8.96 33.73
CA GLY A 72 -10.56 -10.23 33.25
C GLY A 72 -9.18 -10.06 32.60
N LEU A 73 -8.76 -11.06 31.91
CA LEU A 73 -7.48 -11.13 31.18
C LEU A 73 -7.74 -11.07 29.68
N ILE A 74 -6.75 -10.60 28.91
CA ILE A 74 -6.91 -10.44 27.46
C ILE A 74 -7.19 -11.78 26.75
N LYS A 75 -6.69 -12.90 27.27
CA LYS A 75 -6.99 -14.24 26.74
C LYS A 75 -8.48 -14.59 26.72
N ASP A 76 -9.26 -13.97 27.62
CA ASP A 76 -10.70 -14.22 27.75
C ASP A 76 -11.52 -13.55 26.62
N TYR A 77 -10.89 -12.63 25.89
CA TYR A 77 -11.44 -11.83 24.77
C TYR A 77 -10.70 -12.07 23.47
N MET A 78 -9.69 -12.94 23.49
CA MET A 78 -8.87 -13.19 22.32
C MET A 78 -9.66 -13.91 21.22
N GLU A 79 -9.57 -13.36 20.01
CA GLU A 79 -9.98 -14.03 18.80
C GLU A 79 -8.78 -14.64 18.08
N GLU A 80 -9.01 -15.73 17.37
CA GLU A 80 -7.98 -16.39 16.55
C GLU A 80 -7.77 -15.67 15.24
N ILE A 81 -6.51 -15.51 14.84
CA ILE A 81 -6.18 -15.08 13.48
C ILE A 81 -6.36 -16.28 12.55
N ASN A 82 -7.16 -16.11 11.51
CA ASN A 82 -7.47 -17.14 10.53
C ASN A 82 -7.20 -16.63 9.08
N PHE A 83 -7.43 -17.49 8.10
CA PHE A 83 -7.17 -17.17 6.68
C PHE A 83 -8.03 -16.01 6.13
N GLU A 84 -9.14 -15.65 6.79
CA GLU A 84 -10.00 -14.55 6.36
C GLU A 84 -9.43 -13.19 6.72
N ASN A 85 -8.59 -13.12 7.77
CA ASN A 85 -7.98 -11.90 8.28
C ASN A 85 -6.44 -11.89 8.23
N GLU A 86 -5.83 -12.87 7.52
CA GLU A 86 -4.37 -12.90 7.29
C GLU A 86 -3.96 -12.56 5.86
N ILE A 87 -2.78 -11.97 5.72
CA ILE A 87 -2.09 -11.68 4.46
C ILE A 87 -0.64 -12.16 4.56
N SER A 88 -0.14 -12.79 3.50
CA SER A 88 1.29 -13.11 3.39
C SER A 88 2.12 -11.85 3.21
N GLU A 89 3.31 -11.78 3.82
CA GLU A 89 4.29 -10.70 3.61
C GLU A 89 4.60 -10.43 2.13
N ASN A 90 4.54 -11.47 1.31
CA ASN A 90 4.85 -11.44 -0.12
C ASN A 90 3.62 -11.20 -1.01
N GLU A 91 2.44 -11.00 -0.44
CA GLU A 91 1.24 -10.68 -1.22
C GLU A 91 1.40 -9.37 -1.97
N GLY A 92 0.92 -9.32 -3.22
CA GLY A 92 1.00 -8.14 -4.06
C GLY A 92 0.13 -7.00 -3.53
N ILE A 93 0.53 -5.76 -3.83
CA ILE A 93 -0.20 -4.57 -3.33
C ILE A 93 -1.65 -4.51 -3.83
N MET A 94 -1.92 -4.95 -5.08
CA MET A 94 -3.29 -4.95 -5.64
C MET A 94 -4.21 -5.94 -4.91
N GLU A 95 -3.70 -7.14 -4.63
CA GLU A 95 -4.42 -8.16 -3.87
C GLU A 95 -4.69 -7.68 -2.45
N THR A 96 -3.68 -7.09 -1.81
CA THR A 96 -3.81 -6.47 -0.48
C THR A 96 -4.90 -5.39 -0.45
N LEU A 97 -4.91 -4.50 -1.45
CA LEU A 97 -5.93 -3.45 -1.55
C LEU A 97 -7.33 -4.00 -1.79
N ASN A 98 -7.45 -5.07 -2.58
CA ASN A 98 -8.74 -5.70 -2.80
C ASN A 98 -9.29 -6.30 -1.52
N LYS A 99 -8.47 -6.98 -0.73
CA LYS A 99 -8.86 -7.50 0.59
C LYS A 99 -9.30 -6.38 1.55
N LEU A 100 -8.59 -5.24 1.58
CA LEU A 100 -8.94 -4.10 2.43
C LEU A 100 -10.27 -3.41 2.08
N LYS A 101 -10.96 -3.80 0.99
CA LYS A 101 -12.34 -3.38 0.72
C LYS A 101 -13.32 -4.10 1.63
N ASP A 102 -13.04 -5.36 1.96
CA ASP A 102 -13.94 -6.23 2.70
C ASP A 102 -13.74 -6.12 4.22
N ASN A 103 -12.48 -5.92 4.67
CA ASN A 103 -12.16 -5.77 6.09
C ASN A 103 -11.34 -4.49 6.35
N ASP A 104 -11.43 -3.97 7.57
CA ASP A 104 -10.73 -2.74 7.96
C ASP A 104 -9.24 -2.96 8.22
N TYR A 105 -8.83 -4.18 8.52
CA TYR A 105 -7.45 -4.57 8.79
C TYR A 105 -7.18 -6.02 8.43
N TYR A 106 -5.89 -6.33 8.23
CA TYR A 106 -5.36 -7.67 8.04
C TYR A 106 -4.05 -7.85 8.79
N PHE A 107 -3.85 -9.03 9.37
CA PHE A 107 -2.58 -9.41 10.00
C PHE A 107 -1.60 -9.90 8.94
N VAL A 108 -0.35 -9.42 9.03
CA VAL A 108 0.68 -9.81 8.06
C VAL A 108 1.57 -10.87 8.68
N LYS A 109 1.63 -12.01 7.98
CA LYS A 109 2.46 -13.14 8.35
C LYS A 109 3.85 -12.96 7.75
N ILE A 110 4.83 -12.68 8.60
CA ILE A 110 6.23 -12.43 8.26
C ILE A 110 7.06 -13.61 8.79
N LEU A 111 7.81 -14.29 7.93
CA LEU A 111 8.59 -15.48 8.29
C LEU A 111 7.78 -16.50 9.12
N ASN A 112 6.53 -16.70 8.76
CA ASN A 112 5.58 -17.61 9.40
C ASN A 112 5.08 -17.18 10.81
N HIS A 113 5.34 -15.93 11.24
CA HIS A 113 4.84 -15.34 12.48
C HIS A 113 3.98 -14.11 12.20
N TYR A 114 2.98 -13.84 13.00
CA TYR A 114 2.17 -12.61 12.87
C TYR A 114 2.95 -11.43 13.46
N GLY A 115 3.68 -10.72 12.60
CA GLY A 115 4.54 -9.60 12.99
C GLY A 115 4.05 -8.23 12.50
N GLY A 116 3.10 -8.20 11.60
CA GLY A 116 2.60 -6.97 11.00
C GLY A 116 1.07 -6.85 11.00
N ILE A 117 0.59 -5.63 10.79
CA ILE A 117 -0.82 -5.31 10.55
C ILE A 117 -0.89 -4.30 9.41
N ILE A 118 -1.88 -4.46 8.54
CA ILE A 118 -2.22 -3.47 7.51
C ILE A 118 -3.65 -3.04 7.74
N THR A 119 -3.89 -1.74 7.69
CA THR A 119 -5.20 -1.13 7.84
C THR A 119 -5.55 -0.26 6.63
N ARG A 120 -6.80 0.17 6.50
CA ARG A 120 -7.20 1.14 5.45
C ARG A 120 -6.44 2.47 5.55
N SER A 121 -5.95 2.85 6.73
CA SER A 121 -5.17 4.08 6.90
C SER A 121 -3.80 4.03 6.23
N ASP A 122 -3.26 2.84 6.00
CA ASP A 122 -1.94 2.64 5.39
C ASP A 122 -1.89 3.03 3.91
N ILE A 123 -3.04 3.18 3.26
CA ILE A 123 -3.17 3.79 1.92
C ILE A 123 -2.62 5.23 1.87
N LYS A 124 -2.51 5.91 3.00
CA LYS A 124 -1.93 7.26 3.09
C LYS A 124 -0.40 7.25 3.13
N LYS A 125 0.24 6.11 3.32
CA LYS A 125 1.70 5.98 3.41
C LYS A 125 2.40 6.34 2.11
N ILE A 126 3.65 6.76 2.27
CA ILE A 126 4.49 7.18 1.14
C ILE A 126 4.73 6.03 0.15
N THR A 127 4.87 4.80 0.66
CA THR A 127 5.02 3.57 -0.15
C THR A 127 3.84 3.38 -1.11
N PHE A 128 2.61 3.55 -0.62
CA PHE A 128 1.43 3.46 -1.46
C PHE A 128 1.38 4.57 -2.51
N ARG A 129 1.70 5.81 -2.11
CA ARG A 129 1.76 6.94 -3.06
C ARG A 129 2.78 6.69 -4.16
N LEU A 130 3.95 6.17 -3.82
CA LEU A 130 4.99 5.84 -4.79
C LEU A 130 4.49 4.80 -5.80
N TRP A 131 3.79 3.76 -5.32
CA TRP A 131 3.17 2.77 -6.18
C TRP A 131 2.12 3.39 -7.13
N VAL A 132 1.25 4.26 -6.62
CA VAL A 132 0.25 4.97 -7.45
C VAL A 132 0.92 5.82 -8.52
N TYR A 133 1.94 6.62 -8.16
CA TYR A 133 2.67 7.42 -9.13
C TYR A 133 3.34 6.57 -10.20
N GLY A 134 3.98 5.46 -9.81
CA GLY A 134 4.58 4.53 -10.75
C GLY A 134 3.56 3.92 -11.70
N THR A 135 2.40 3.53 -11.18
CA THR A 135 1.30 2.99 -11.99
C THR A 135 0.76 4.02 -12.98
N ILE A 136 0.60 5.28 -12.56
CA ILE A 136 0.18 6.37 -13.45
C ILE A 136 1.22 6.59 -14.55
N SER A 137 2.51 6.62 -14.21
CA SER A 137 3.58 6.79 -15.20
C SER A 137 3.62 5.66 -16.23
N ILE A 138 3.39 4.43 -15.80
CA ILE A 138 3.26 3.27 -16.70
C ILE A 138 2.07 3.47 -17.65
N PHE A 139 0.94 3.93 -17.14
CA PHE A 139 -0.26 4.18 -17.93
C PHE A 139 -0.02 5.30 -18.95
N GLU A 140 0.68 6.38 -18.56
CA GLU A 140 1.06 7.47 -19.48
C GLU A 140 1.95 6.96 -20.62
N ILE A 141 2.94 6.12 -20.35
CA ILE A 141 3.81 5.51 -21.37
C ILE A 141 2.98 4.68 -22.35
N LEU A 142 2.08 3.84 -21.85
CA LEU A 142 1.19 3.04 -22.70
C LEU A 142 0.30 3.89 -23.60
N LEU A 143 -0.27 4.97 -23.06
CA LEU A 143 -1.08 5.90 -23.84
C LEU A 143 -0.25 6.57 -24.97
N LEU A 144 0.97 6.98 -24.65
CA LEU A 144 1.89 7.55 -25.65
C LEU A 144 2.21 6.54 -26.76
N ASP A 145 2.45 5.29 -26.41
CA ASP A 145 2.73 4.25 -27.40
C ASP A 145 1.52 3.95 -28.27
N ILE A 146 0.30 3.93 -27.71
CA ILE A 146 -0.94 3.83 -28.49
C ILE A 146 -1.10 5.02 -29.46
N LEU A 147 -0.88 6.23 -28.98
CA LEU A 147 -0.96 7.43 -29.82
C LEU A 147 0.05 7.40 -30.98
N ARG A 148 1.27 6.92 -30.72
CA ARG A 148 2.29 6.72 -31.78
C ARG A 148 1.88 5.67 -32.80
N LEU A 149 1.33 4.55 -32.35
CA LEU A 149 0.83 3.48 -33.25
C LEU A 149 -0.33 3.95 -34.12
N LEU A 150 -1.17 4.82 -33.59
CA LEU A 150 -2.30 5.40 -34.37
C LEU A 150 -1.87 6.53 -35.30
N ASN A 151 -0.57 6.83 -35.41
CA ASN A 151 -0.02 7.92 -36.23
C ASN A 151 -0.70 9.29 -35.98
N HIS A 152 -1.11 9.54 -34.73
CA HIS A 152 -1.62 10.85 -34.37
C HIS A 152 -0.51 11.90 -34.50
N ASN A 153 -0.74 12.86 -35.42
CA ASN A 153 0.16 13.99 -35.61
C ASN A 153 -0.28 15.20 -34.75
N GLU A 154 0.56 16.21 -34.73
CA GLU A 154 0.34 17.43 -33.93
C GLU A 154 -1.01 18.12 -34.24
N LYS A 155 -1.55 17.96 -35.46
CA LYS A 155 -2.85 18.53 -35.86
C LYS A 155 -4.01 17.80 -35.20
N SER A 156 -3.98 16.48 -35.16
CA SER A 156 -5.06 15.70 -34.52
C SER A 156 -5.10 15.90 -33.00
N VAL A 157 -3.95 16.15 -32.36
CA VAL A 157 -3.90 16.43 -30.91
C VAL A 157 -4.54 17.79 -30.59
N ASN A 158 -4.37 18.78 -31.47
CA ASN A 158 -4.97 20.12 -31.31
C ASN A 158 -6.50 20.12 -31.33
N GLU A 159 -7.14 19.15 -32.01
CA GLU A 159 -8.59 19.02 -32.03
C GLU A 159 -9.17 18.57 -30.67
N PHE A 160 -8.39 17.89 -29.86
CA PHE A 160 -8.84 17.35 -28.58
C PHE A 160 -8.39 18.16 -27.35
N LEU A 161 -7.38 19.05 -27.53
CA LEU A 161 -6.88 19.87 -26.44
C LEU A 161 -7.42 21.30 -26.57
N SER A 162 -7.83 21.88 -25.42
CA SER A 162 -8.04 23.33 -25.39
C SER A 162 -6.73 24.05 -25.71
N GLU A 163 -6.80 25.19 -26.41
CA GLU A 163 -5.64 26.02 -26.82
C GLU A 163 -4.67 26.26 -25.62
N ARG A 164 -5.21 26.56 -24.43
CA ARG A 164 -4.43 26.77 -23.21
C ARG A 164 -3.62 25.53 -22.80
N ARG A 165 -4.20 24.34 -22.92
CA ARG A 165 -3.52 23.07 -22.58
C ARG A 165 -2.45 22.71 -23.59
N TYR A 166 -2.72 22.96 -24.86
CA TYR A 166 -1.76 22.77 -25.95
C TYR A 166 -0.54 23.67 -25.79
N LEU A 167 -0.73 24.97 -25.56
CA LEU A 167 0.36 25.92 -25.35
C LEU A 167 1.22 25.55 -24.13
N LYS A 168 0.58 25.15 -23.03
CA LYS A 168 1.30 24.70 -21.83
C LYS A 168 2.09 23.41 -22.07
N ALA A 169 1.57 22.45 -22.79
CA ALA A 169 2.28 21.23 -23.15
C ALA A 169 3.49 21.53 -24.03
N LYS A 170 3.36 22.42 -25.01
CA LYS A 170 4.45 22.86 -25.87
C LYS A 170 5.54 23.59 -25.12
N GLU A 171 5.20 24.44 -24.15
CA GLU A 171 6.16 25.12 -23.27
C GLU A 171 6.98 24.12 -22.44
N ILE A 172 6.32 23.12 -21.84
CA ILE A 172 7.00 22.06 -21.07
C ILE A 172 7.94 21.25 -21.95
N LEU A 173 7.54 20.90 -23.17
CA LEU A 173 8.35 20.16 -24.13
C LEU A 173 9.63 20.94 -24.48
N LEU A 174 9.50 22.23 -24.79
CA LEU A 174 10.64 23.11 -25.10
C LEU A 174 11.59 23.30 -23.92
N MET A 175 11.06 23.30 -22.68
CA MET A 175 11.89 23.33 -21.48
C MET A 175 12.64 22.01 -21.26
N SER A 176 12.02 20.87 -21.51
CA SER A 176 12.66 19.55 -21.36
C SER A 176 13.80 19.34 -22.38
N GLU A 177 13.64 19.81 -23.60
CA GLU A 177 14.71 19.75 -24.62
C GLU A 177 15.93 20.59 -24.27
N ARG A 178 15.75 21.70 -23.54
CA ARG A 178 16.86 22.57 -23.07
C ARG A 178 17.66 21.96 -21.91
N VAL A 179 17.09 21.02 -21.16
CA VAL A 179 17.74 20.39 -20.01
C VAL A 179 18.59 19.17 -20.41
N ILE A 180 18.43 18.65 -21.62
CA ILE A 180 19.06 17.39 -22.08
C ILE A 180 20.38 17.61 -22.84
N ILE A 181 20.85 18.84 -23.03
CA ILE A 181 22.13 19.11 -23.71
C ILE A 181 23.12 19.78 -22.73
N PRO A 182 23.93 18.99 -22.00
CA PRO A 182 25.24 19.49 -21.58
C PRO A 182 26.23 19.38 -22.77
N PRO A 183 27.16 20.29 -22.90
CA PRO A 183 28.17 20.28 -23.94
C PRO A 183 29.11 19.07 -23.85
#